data_f6f2f0147aea556bcbb2e686814b47d5
#
_entry.id   f6f2f0147aea556bcbb2e686814b47d5
#
_cell.length_a   1.000
_cell.length_b   1.000
_cell.length_c   1.000
_cell.angle_alpha   90.00
_cell.angle_beta   90.00
_cell.angle_gamma   90.00
#
_symmetry.space_group_name_H-M   'P 1'
#
loop_
_entity.id
_entity.type
_entity.pdbx_description
1 polymer ?
#
loop_
_entity_poly.entity_id
_entity_poly.type
_entity_poly.pdbx_seq_one_letter_code
_entity_poly.pdbx_strand_id
1 'polypeptide(L)'
;SYSNPEFELCETDTRLEWFSRLYSTAKTVVIPAHMAPTNDADEDTHRLFCAEVILSDIGATVDAVFTSESYGDGFAQYLTEFFASCANYNRHVEHVLVDMDRSVVPTSGTNLRAMKPAAMRQFVEPVVGKSFVPRIAILGGESSGKTTLAIALAERLNAPCVAEYGRELWEKCNGDLELQDMYRIAATQ
;
A
#
# COMPACT_ATOMS: atom_id res chain seq x y z
N SER A 1 5.64 8.56 -1.49
CA SER A 1 5.71 7.25 -2.17
C SER A 1 5.16 7.35 -3.57
N TYR A 2 5.88 6.86 -4.55
CA TYR A 2 5.36 6.67 -5.91
C TYR A 2 5.46 5.21 -6.31
N SER A 3 4.56 4.77 -7.22
CA SER A 3 4.50 3.37 -7.61
C SER A 3 5.49 3.07 -8.71
N ASN A 4 5.98 1.85 -8.68
CA ASN A 4 6.54 1.22 -9.84
C ASN A 4 5.37 0.81 -10.77
N PRO A 5 5.29 1.30 -12.02
CA PRO A 5 4.21 0.98 -12.95
C PRO A 5 4.12 -0.51 -13.29
N GLU A 6 5.19 -1.28 -13.07
CA GLU A 6 5.21 -2.72 -13.26
C GLU A 6 4.45 -3.49 -12.16
N PHE A 7 3.94 -2.79 -11.14
CA PHE A 7 3.27 -3.41 -9.99
C PHE A 7 1.82 -2.94 -9.87
N GLU A 8 0.96 -3.45 -10.73
CA GLU A 8 -0.45 -3.07 -10.86
C GLU A 8 -1.30 -3.27 -9.58
N LEU A 9 -0.87 -4.15 -8.67
CA LEU A 9 -1.61 -4.47 -7.44
C LEU A 9 -1.49 -3.40 -6.33
N CYS A 10 -0.68 -2.37 -6.53
CA CYS A 10 -0.48 -1.30 -5.54
C CYS A 10 -0.95 0.05 -6.04
N GLU A 11 -2.23 0.15 -6.33
CA GLU A 11 -2.86 1.41 -6.72
C GLU A 11 -2.66 2.52 -5.68
N THR A 12 -2.78 3.76 -6.13
CA THR A 12 -2.54 4.95 -5.31
C THR A 12 -3.37 4.93 -4.03
N ASP A 13 -4.67 4.64 -4.12
CA ASP A 13 -5.59 4.63 -2.98
C ASP A 13 -5.24 3.51 -1.98
N THR A 14 -4.87 2.34 -2.48
CA THR A 14 -4.43 1.21 -1.64
C THR A 14 -3.18 1.58 -0.83
N ARG A 15 -2.20 2.22 -1.46
CA ARG A 15 -0.98 2.68 -0.77
C ARG A 15 -1.27 3.78 0.24
N LEU A 16 -2.16 4.72 -0.12
CA LEU A 16 -2.59 5.77 0.80
C LEU A 16 -3.27 5.18 2.05
N GLU A 17 -4.11 4.16 1.87
CA GLU A 17 -4.73 3.43 2.99
C GLU A 17 -3.65 2.79 3.89
N TRP A 18 -2.65 2.11 3.32
CA TRP A 18 -1.58 1.50 4.10
C TRP A 18 -0.83 2.52 4.93
N PHE A 19 -0.35 3.59 4.30
CA PHE A 19 0.42 4.61 4.99
C PHE A 19 -0.40 5.34 6.05
N SER A 20 -1.65 5.66 5.78
CA SER A 20 -2.55 6.31 6.75
C SER A 20 -2.79 5.46 7.99
N ARG A 21 -2.86 4.14 7.82
CA ARG A 21 -3.05 3.21 8.95
C ARG A 21 -1.77 2.92 9.72
N LEU A 22 -0.63 2.81 9.02
CA LEU A 22 0.65 2.49 9.64
C LEU A 22 1.30 3.72 10.28
N TYR A 23 1.14 4.88 9.68
CA TYR A 23 1.83 6.10 10.07
C TYR A 23 0.85 7.27 10.19
N SER A 24 -0.16 7.13 11.05
CA SER A 24 -1.25 8.10 11.21
C SER A 24 -0.81 9.50 11.60
N THR A 25 0.38 9.66 12.18
CA THR A 25 0.97 10.96 12.56
C THR A 25 1.91 11.54 11.51
N ALA A 26 2.26 10.76 10.48
CA ALA A 26 3.16 11.21 9.42
C ALA A 26 2.39 11.88 8.28
N LYS A 27 2.93 12.96 7.75
CA LYS A 27 2.43 13.52 6.48
C LYS A 27 2.85 12.59 5.35
N THR A 28 1.86 12.01 4.66
CA THR A 28 2.09 11.06 3.57
C THR A 28 1.63 11.65 2.25
N VAL A 29 2.49 11.58 1.25
CA VAL A 29 2.16 11.88 -0.15
C VAL A 29 2.33 10.62 -0.96
N VAL A 30 1.28 10.24 -1.69
CA VAL A 30 1.29 9.08 -2.60
C VAL A 30 1.06 9.58 -4.02
N ILE A 31 2.04 9.36 -4.89
CA ILE A 31 2.05 9.87 -6.25
C ILE A 31 1.64 8.76 -7.21
N PRO A 32 0.67 9.01 -8.10
CA PRO A 32 0.32 8.08 -9.16
C PRO A 32 1.51 7.79 -10.09
N ALA A 33 1.58 6.57 -10.62
CA ALA A 33 2.70 6.14 -11.47
C ALA A 33 2.93 7.04 -12.69
N HIS A 34 1.85 7.53 -13.31
CA HIS A 34 1.93 8.38 -14.50
C HIS A 34 2.46 9.80 -14.22
N MET A 35 2.55 10.20 -12.96
CA MET A 35 3.10 11.49 -12.52
C MET A 35 4.56 11.37 -12.02
N ALA A 36 5.09 10.17 -11.94
CA ALA A 36 6.43 9.90 -11.46
C ALA A 36 7.38 9.56 -12.61
N PRO A 37 8.71 9.78 -12.44
CA PRO A 37 9.69 9.31 -13.40
C PRO A 37 9.57 7.80 -13.63
N THR A 38 9.91 7.37 -14.84
CA THR A 38 10.00 5.94 -15.18
C THR A 38 11.17 5.28 -14.44
N ASN A 39 11.11 3.96 -14.21
CA ASN A 39 12.16 3.27 -13.44
C ASN A 39 13.56 3.31 -14.06
N ASP A 40 13.63 3.53 -15.36
CA ASP A 40 14.86 3.63 -16.14
C ASP A 40 15.35 5.09 -16.32
N ALA A 41 14.65 6.07 -15.72
CA ALA A 41 15.13 7.44 -15.67
C ALA A 41 16.46 7.53 -14.90
N ASP A 42 17.28 8.51 -15.26
CA ASP A 42 18.56 8.72 -14.60
C ASP A 42 18.39 9.13 -13.12
N GLU A 43 19.46 8.99 -12.37
CA GLU A 43 19.44 9.23 -10.93
C GLU A 43 19.13 10.70 -10.59
N ASP A 44 19.60 11.64 -11.38
CA ASP A 44 19.38 13.07 -11.14
C ASP A 44 17.92 13.46 -11.39
N THR A 45 17.26 12.84 -12.38
CA THR A 45 15.82 12.98 -12.61
C THR A 45 15.01 12.50 -11.40
N HIS A 46 15.37 11.35 -10.82
CA HIS A 46 14.72 10.86 -9.60
C HIS A 46 14.98 11.74 -8.39
N ARG A 47 16.22 12.24 -8.21
CA ARG A 47 16.59 13.13 -7.12
C ARG A 47 15.83 14.45 -7.18
N LEU A 48 15.78 15.08 -8.36
CA LEU A 48 15.05 16.32 -8.60
C LEU A 48 13.56 16.13 -8.30
N PHE A 49 12.95 15.10 -8.85
CA PHE A 49 11.54 14.79 -8.62
C PHE A 49 11.22 14.62 -7.12
N CYS A 50 12.04 13.87 -6.38
CA CYS A 50 11.84 13.70 -4.95
C CYS A 50 12.01 15.02 -4.18
N ALA A 51 12.98 15.84 -4.54
CA ALA A 51 13.21 17.15 -3.91
C ALA A 51 12.05 18.12 -4.15
N GLU A 52 11.51 18.16 -5.36
CA GLU A 52 10.34 18.97 -5.71
C GLU A 52 9.08 18.51 -4.97
N VAL A 53 8.82 17.20 -4.88
CA VAL A 53 7.71 16.65 -4.09
C VAL A 53 7.83 17.00 -2.61
N ILE A 54 9.03 16.93 -2.04
CA ILE A 54 9.25 17.32 -0.64
C ILE A 54 8.93 18.79 -0.45
N LEU A 55 9.39 19.64 -1.32
CA LEU A 55 9.22 21.08 -1.18
C LEU A 55 7.80 21.56 -1.52
N SER A 56 7.18 21.03 -2.60
CA SER A 56 5.88 21.46 -3.09
C SER A 56 4.71 20.77 -2.41
N ASP A 57 4.71 19.44 -2.34
CA ASP A 57 3.56 18.67 -1.86
C ASP A 57 3.60 18.47 -0.33
N ILE A 58 4.79 18.23 0.22
CA ILE A 58 4.98 18.17 1.67
C ILE A 58 5.04 19.59 2.24
N GLY A 59 5.56 20.57 1.48
CA GLY A 59 5.64 21.96 1.89
C GLY A 59 6.63 22.19 3.03
N ALA A 60 7.71 21.42 3.08
CA ALA A 60 8.74 21.48 4.10
C ALA A 60 10.11 21.11 3.53
N THR A 61 11.16 21.37 4.27
CA THR A 61 12.48 20.77 4.08
C THR A 61 12.65 19.60 5.04
N VAL A 62 13.66 18.74 4.82
CA VAL A 62 13.94 17.61 5.70
C VAL A 62 15.33 17.72 6.30
N ASP A 63 15.51 17.25 7.52
CA ASP A 63 16.80 17.20 8.23
C ASP A 63 17.54 15.89 7.99
N ALA A 64 16.83 14.80 7.64
CA ALA A 64 17.42 13.48 7.42
C ALA A 64 16.64 12.68 6.40
N VAL A 65 17.37 11.77 5.70
CA VAL A 65 16.80 10.72 4.86
C VAL A 65 17.24 9.36 5.37
N PHE A 66 16.35 8.39 5.33
CA PHE A 66 16.60 7.02 5.79
C PHE A 66 16.56 6.09 4.59
N THR A 67 17.63 5.33 4.35
CA THR A 67 17.67 4.33 3.27
C THR A 67 18.36 3.05 3.73
N SER A 68 18.09 1.96 3.03
CA SER A 68 18.83 0.69 3.16
C SER A 68 19.77 0.47 1.98
N GLU A 69 20.14 1.53 1.26
CA GLU A 69 20.88 1.45 0.00
C GLU A 69 22.03 2.46 0.01
N SER A 70 23.11 2.15 -0.73
CA SER A 70 24.32 2.96 -0.77
C SER A 70 24.16 4.33 -1.44
N TYR A 71 23.11 4.54 -2.24
CA TYR A 71 22.89 5.83 -2.92
C TYR A 71 22.42 6.93 -1.96
N GLY A 72 22.11 6.60 -0.70
CA GLY A 72 21.54 7.55 0.27
C GLY A 72 22.42 8.77 0.56
N ASP A 73 23.74 8.60 0.60
CA ASP A 73 24.69 9.71 0.81
C ASP A 73 24.58 10.75 -0.32
N GLY A 74 24.61 10.31 -1.57
CA GLY A 74 24.45 11.18 -2.74
C GLY A 74 23.10 11.88 -2.78
N PHE A 75 22.05 11.21 -2.34
CA PHE A 75 20.72 11.82 -2.25
C PHE A 75 20.63 12.87 -1.15
N ALA A 76 21.16 12.61 0.04
CA ALA A 76 21.21 13.57 1.14
C ALA A 76 22.02 14.83 0.78
N GLN A 77 23.17 14.64 0.10
CA GLN A 77 23.95 15.75 -0.40
C GLN A 77 23.16 16.58 -1.43
N TYR A 78 22.52 15.93 -2.39
CA TYR A 78 21.68 16.60 -3.39
C TYR A 78 20.57 17.46 -2.72
N LEU A 79 19.85 16.90 -1.74
CA LEU A 79 18.82 17.64 -1.01
C LEU A 79 19.39 18.83 -0.24
N THR A 80 20.59 18.69 0.36
CA THR A 80 21.29 19.78 1.04
C THR A 80 21.51 20.96 0.10
N GLU A 81 22.05 20.70 -1.08
CA GLU A 81 22.34 21.71 -2.11
C GLU A 81 21.06 22.30 -2.70
N PHE A 82 20.08 21.46 -2.98
CA PHE A 82 18.78 21.87 -3.53
C PHE A 82 18.04 22.80 -2.56
N PHE A 83 17.93 22.44 -1.29
CA PHE A 83 17.23 23.28 -0.30
C PHE A 83 17.97 24.56 0.02
N ALA A 84 19.29 24.56 -0.04
CA ALA A 84 20.07 25.79 0.10
C ALA A 84 19.77 26.76 -1.04
N SER A 85 19.63 26.26 -2.26
CA SER A 85 19.38 27.08 -3.46
C SER A 85 17.94 27.57 -3.59
N CYS A 86 16.96 26.69 -3.29
CA CYS A 86 15.55 26.95 -3.59
C CYS A 86 14.73 27.42 -2.37
N ALA A 87 15.09 26.97 -1.16
CA ALA A 87 14.34 27.23 0.07
C ALA A 87 15.07 28.08 1.10
N ASN A 88 16.26 28.58 0.76
CA ASN A 88 17.15 29.30 1.69
C ASN A 88 17.40 28.53 3.01
N TYR A 89 17.46 27.20 2.92
CA TYR A 89 17.64 26.28 4.02
C TYR A 89 19.08 25.77 4.02
N ASN A 90 19.91 26.33 4.93
CA ASN A 90 21.36 26.10 4.96
C ASN A 90 21.79 25.03 5.98
N ARG A 91 20.94 24.05 6.25
CA ARG A 91 21.27 22.92 7.12
C ARG A 91 21.63 21.70 6.28
N HIS A 92 22.56 20.91 6.77
CA HIS A 92 22.92 19.65 6.16
C HIS A 92 21.80 18.63 6.35
N VAL A 93 21.44 17.93 5.27
CA VAL A 93 20.52 16.79 5.33
C VAL A 93 21.35 15.54 5.64
N GLU A 94 21.09 14.90 6.76
CA GLU A 94 21.78 13.70 7.20
C GLU A 94 21.27 12.46 6.43
N HIS A 95 22.18 11.56 6.04
CA HIS A 95 21.79 10.21 5.60
C HIS A 95 21.93 9.24 6.75
N VAL A 96 20.83 8.54 7.06
CA VAL A 96 20.78 7.49 8.06
C VAL A 96 20.63 6.14 7.35
N LEU A 97 21.70 5.36 7.34
CA LEU A 97 21.70 4.02 6.74
C LEU A 97 21.01 3.02 7.67
N VAL A 98 19.97 2.35 7.18
CA VAL A 98 19.14 1.41 7.94
C VAL A 98 19.20 0.03 7.32
N ASP A 99 19.69 -0.97 8.06
CA ASP A 99 19.67 -2.41 7.70
C ASP A 99 20.16 -2.73 6.28
N MET A 100 21.29 -2.13 5.87
CA MET A 100 21.88 -2.34 4.55
C MET A 100 22.12 -3.83 4.24
N ASP A 101 22.61 -4.57 5.23
CA ASP A 101 22.88 -6.01 5.12
C ASP A 101 21.60 -6.86 5.21
N ARG A 102 20.43 -6.24 5.37
CA ARG A 102 19.13 -6.90 5.52
C ARG A 102 19.13 -7.99 6.61
N SER A 103 19.82 -7.69 7.71
CA SER A 103 19.95 -8.59 8.84
C SER A 103 18.71 -8.61 9.74
N VAL A 104 17.96 -7.51 9.78
CA VAL A 104 16.72 -7.37 10.55
C VAL A 104 15.51 -7.76 9.69
N VAL A 105 15.42 -7.23 8.48
CA VAL A 105 14.35 -7.59 7.53
C VAL A 105 14.99 -8.25 6.30
N PRO A 106 15.10 -9.59 6.27
CA PRO A 106 15.88 -10.33 5.27
C PRO A 106 15.16 -10.43 3.90
N THR A 107 14.71 -9.31 3.38
CA THR A 107 14.04 -9.23 2.07
C THR A 107 14.22 -7.86 1.42
N SER A 108 13.86 -7.75 0.15
CA SER A 108 13.83 -6.51 -0.62
C SER A 108 12.46 -6.31 -1.26
N GLY A 109 12.16 -5.09 -1.69
CA GLY A 109 10.94 -4.80 -2.45
C GLY A 109 10.82 -5.66 -3.72
N THR A 110 11.93 -5.91 -4.41
CA THR A 110 12.00 -6.81 -5.58
C THR A 110 11.66 -8.25 -5.20
N ASN A 111 12.25 -8.76 -4.12
CA ASN A 111 11.94 -10.10 -3.62
C ASN A 111 10.48 -10.23 -3.19
N LEU A 112 9.95 -9.24 -2.47
CA LEU A 112 8.54 -9.23 -2.05
C LEU A 112 7.59 -9.30 -3.24
N ARG A 113 7.86 -8.53 -4.30
CA ARG A 113 7.04 -8.56 -5.53
C ARG A 113 7.05 -9.91 -6.24
N ALA A 114 8.15 -10.66 -6.14
CA ALA A 114 8.27 -11.99 -6.72
C ALA A 114 7.65 -13.11 -5.83
N MET A 115 7.34 -12.83 -4.57
CA MET A 115 6.80 -13.82 -3.65
C MET A 115 5.30 -14.08 -3.88
N LYS A 116 4.89 -15.31 -3.55
CA LYS A 116 3.45 -15.60 -3.41
C LYS A 116 2.89 -14.85 -2.19
N PRO A 117 1.61 -14.40 -2.22
CA PRO A 117 1.00 -13.64 -1.12
C PRO A 117 1.14 -14.29 0.26
N ALA A 118 1.04 -15.62 0.33
CA ALA A 118 1.19 -16.35 1.59
C ALA A 118 2.60 -16.23 2.20
N ALA A 119 3.64 -16.23 1.37
CA ALA A 119 5.03 -16.08 1.82
C ALA A 119 5.36 -14.60 2.15
N MET A 120 4.77 -13.66 1.40
CA MET A 120 4.99 -12.24 1.62
C MET A 120 4.49 -11.76 2.99
N ARG A 121 3.41 -12.35 3.53
CA ARG A 121 2.77 -11.94 4.79
C ARG A 121 3.71 -11.94 6.00
N GLN A 122 4.77 -12.73 6.01
CA GLN A 122 5.73 -12.74 7.12
C GLN A 122 6.66 -11.52 7.15
N PHE A 123 6.72 -10.75 6.06
CA PHE A 123 7.60 -9.60 5.91
C PHE A 123 6.87 -8.25 5.85
N VAL A 124 5.55 -8.27 5.75
CA VAL A 124 4.75 -7.05 5.62
C VAL A 124 3.70 -6.97 6.73
N GLU A 125 3.35 -5.75 7.08
CA GLU A 125 2.28 -5.50 8.04
C GLU A 125 0.94 -6.09 7.58
N PRO A 126 0.08 -6.54 8.51
CA PRO A 126 -1.20 -7.16 8.17
C PRO A 126 -2.08 -6.31 7.25
N VAL A 127 -2.05 -4.99 7.40
CA VAL A 127 -2.81 -4.07 6.54
C VAL A 127 -2.36 -4.14 5.08
N VAL A 128 -1.07 -4.33 4.84
CA VAL A 128 -0.49 -4.53 3.50
C VAL A 128 -0.82 -5.94 3.01
N GLY A 129 -0.54 -6.95 3.83
CA GLY A 129 -0.71 -8.36 3.48
C GLY A 129 -2.13 -8.73 3.05
N LYS A 130 -3.16 -8.13 3.69
CA LYS A 130 -4.57 -8.38 3.35
C LYS A 130 -4.93 -7.92 1.93
N SER A 131 -4.26 -6.92 1.36
CA SER A 131 -4.54 -6.41 0.02
C SER A 131 -4.13 -7.41 -1.09
N PHE A 132 -3.25 -8.36 -0.76
CA PHE A 132 -2.79 -9.41 -1.66
C PHE A 132 -3.51 -10.74 -1.46
N VAL A 133 -4.55 -10.79 -0.62
CA VAL A 133 -5.35 -12.00 -0.44
C VAL A 133 -6.32 -12.12 -1.61
N PRO A 134 -6.25 -13.19 -2.43
CA PRO A 134 -7.25 -13.45 -3.44
C PRO A 134 -8.64 -13.58 -2.80
N ARG A 135 -9.61 -12.88 -3.36
CA ARG A 135 -11.01 -12.94 -2.94
C ARG A 135 -11.82 -13.59 -4.04
N ILE A 136 -12.63 -14.57 -3.68
CA ILE A 136 -13.50 -15.28 -4.62
C ILE A 136 -14.94 -14.92 -4.25
N ALA A 137 -15.65 -14.24 -5.15
CA ALA A 137 -17.07 -13.98 -5.03
C ALA A 137 -17.86 -15.00 -5.89
N ILE A 138 -18.86 -15.65 -5.29
CA ILE A 138 -19.73 -16.58 -5.99
C ILE A 138 -21.07 -15.91 -6.19
N LEU A 139 -21.41 -15.62 -7.43
CA LEU A 139 -22.63 -14.93 -7.84
C LEU A 139 -23.60 -15.90 -8.54
N GLY A 140 -24.88 -15.63 -8.45
CA GLY A 140 -25.91 -16.43 -9.12
C GLY A 140 -27.30 -16.19 -8.53
N GLY A 141 -28.32 -16.71 -9.19
CA GLY A 141 -29.71 -16.61 -8.75
C GLY A 141 -30.00 -17.27 -7.39
N GLU A 142 -31.16 -16.98 -6.85
CA GLU A 142 -31.61 -17.64 -5.62
C GLU A 142 -31.65 -19.17 -5.81
N SER A 143 -31.35 -19.89 -4.73
CA SER A 143 -31.38 -21.39 -4.72
C SER A 143 -30.44 -22.08 -5.73
N SER A 144 -29.49 -21.36 -6.34
CA SER A 144 -28.54 -21.93 -7.33
C SER A 144 -27.37 -22.71 -6.72
N GLY A 145 -27.34 -22.91 -5.40
CA GLY A 145 -26.28 -23.67 -4.72
C GLY A 145 -25.00 -22.87 -4.39
N LYS A 146 -25.03 -21.52 -4.46
CA LYS A 146 -23.88 -20.64 -4.17
C LYS A 146 -23.22 -20.95 -2.82
N THR A 147 -24.02 -21.01 -1.77
CA THR A 147 -23.53 -21.24 -0.40
C THR A 147 -22.88 -22.62 -0.27
N THR A 148 -23.48 -23.64 -0.87
CA THR A 148 -22.90 -25.01 -0.89
C THR A 148 -21.56 -25.02 -1.62
N LEU A 149 -21.48 -24.34 -2.77
CA LEU A 149 -20.24 -24.24 -3.52
C LEU A 149 -19.18 -23.42 -2.76
N ALA A 150 -19.58 -22.32 -2.12
CA ALA A 150 -18.66 -21.50 -1.33
C ALA A 150 -18.02 -22.28 -0.18
N ILE A 151 -18.81 -23.05 0.56
CA ILE A 151 -18.33 -23.89 1.66
C ILE A 151 -17.38 -24.97 1.14
N ALA A 152 -17.78 -25.71 0.11
CA ALA A 152 -16.95 -26.78 -0.46
C ALA A 152 -15.64 -26.24 -1.04
N LEU A 153 -15.66 -25.06 -1.65
CA LEU A 153 -14.46 -24.41 -2.17
C LEU A 153 -13.54 -23.94 -1.03
N ALA A 154 -14.10 -23.34 0.01
CA ALA A 154 -13.36 -22.91 1.19
C ALA A 154 -12.66 -24.09 1.89
N GLU A 155 -13.34 -25.20 2.08
CA GLU A 155 -12.74 -26.43 2.61
C GLU A 155 -11.60 -26.94 1.74
N ARG A 156 -11.82 -27.02 0.41
CA ARG A 156 -10.80 -27.50 -0.53
C ARG A 156 -9.55 -26.60 -0.60
N LEU A 157 -9.73 -25.30 -0.46
CA LEU A 157 -8.64 -24.30 -0.50
C LEU A 157 -8.04 -24.03 0.88
N ASN A 158 -8.58 -24.64 1.94
CA ASN A 158 -8.25 -24.32 3.33
C ASN A 158 -8.31 -22.80 3.59
N ALA A 159 -9.39 -22.17 3.16
CA ALA A 159 -9.62 -20.73 3.22
C ALA A 159 -10.86 -20.42 4.07
N PRO A 160 -10.94 -19.24 4.69
CA PRO A 160 -12.16 -18.82 5.37
C PRO A 160 -13.31 -18.63 4.37
N CYS A 161 -14.52 -18.99 4.79
CA CYS A 161 -15.76 -18.69 4.08
C CYS A 161 -16.47 -17.56 4.83
N VAL A 162 -16.78 -16.47 4.12
CA VAL A 162 -17.55 -15.34 4.68
C VAL A 162 -19.03 -15.64 4.45
N ALA A 163 -19.81 -15.60 5.52
CA ALA A 163 -21.26 -15.80 5.44
C ALA A 163 -21.95 -14.62 4.72
N GLU A 164 -23.12 -14.87 4.17
CA GLU A 164 -23.94 -13.85 3.51
C GLU A 164 -24.66 -12.99 4.57
N TYR A 165 -24.09 -11.83 4.89
CA TYR A 165 -24.66 -10.93 5.88
C TYR A 165 -26.08 -10.47 5.52
N GLY A 166 -26.38 -10.30 4.24
CA GLY A 166 -27.71 -9.94 3.77
C GLY A 166 -28.79 -10.94 4.20
N ARG A 167 -28.48 -12.24 4.18
CA ARG A 167 -29.39 -13.28 4.66
C ARG A 167 -29.61 -13.20 6.17
N GLU A 168 -28.55 -13.05 6.95
CA GLU A 168 -28.65 -12.91 8.39
C GLU A 168 -29.51 -11.70 8.79
N LEU A 169 -29.32 -10.58 8.09
CA LEU A 169 -30.10 -9.37 8.36
C LEU A 169 -31.56 -9.57 7.95
N TRP A 170 -31.82 -10.17 6.79
CA TRP A 170 -33.17 -10.49 6.31
C TRP A 170 -33.93 -11.36 7.31
N GLU A 171 -33.31 -12.42 7.83
CA GLU A 171 -33.88 -13.28 8.85
C GLU A 171 -34.17 -12.54 10.16
N LYS A 172 -33.26 -11.65 10.60
CA LYS A 172 -33.45 -10.81 11.80
C LYS A 172 -34.60 -9.82 11.66
N CYS A 173 -34.85 -9.31 10.47
CA CYS A 173 -35.88 -8.36 10.16
C CYS A 173 -37.21 -9.06 9.70
N ASN A 174 -37.32 -10.40 9.79
CA ASN A 174 -38.45 -11.18 9.32
C ASN A 174 -38.83 -10.90 7.85
N GLY A 175 -37.84 -10.64 7.02
CA GLY A 175 -38.01 -10.38 5.59
C GLY A 175 -38.31 -8.93 5.21
N ASP A 176 -38.41 -8.03 6.17
CA ASP A 176 -38.68 -6.63 5.94
C ASP A 176 -37.40 -5.81 5.98
N LEU A 177 -36.83 -5.53 4.80
CA LEU A 177 -35.60 -4.75 4.63
C LEU A 177 -35.91 -3.39 4.01
N GLU A 178 -35.37 -2.36 4.63
CA GLU A 178 -35.41 -0.99 4.12
C GLU A 178 -34.20 -0.64 3.26
N LEU A 179 -34.25 0.50 2.54
CA LEU A 179 -33.14 0.99 1.73
C LEU A 179 -31.84 1.15 2.53
N GLN A 180 -31.95 1.57 3.81
CA GLN A 180 -30.78 1.70 4.69
C GLN A 180 -30.11 0.36 4.98
N ASP A 181 -30.89 -0.73 5.04
CA ASP A 181 -30.36 -2.07 5.23
C ASP A 181 -29.54 -2.53 4.03
N MET A 182 -29.89 -2.10 2.81
CA MET A 182 -29.09 -2.37 1.61
C MET A 182 -27.70 -1.74 1.71
N TYR A 183 -27.61 -0.48 2.17
CA TYR A 183 -26.30 0.15 2.42
C TYR A 183 -25.51 -0.57 3.52
N ARG A 184 -26.19 -0.99 4.58
CA ARG A 184 -25.58 -1.74 5.67
C ARG A 184 -25.05 -3.10 5.20
N ILE A 185 -25.79 -3.81 4.37
CA ILE A 185 -25.35 -5.06 3.74
C ILE A 185 -24.11 -4.81 2.91
N ALA A 186 -24.14 -3.82 2.02
CA ALA A 186 -23.00 -3.49 1.15
C ALA A 186 -21.74 -3.08 1.92
N ALA A 187 -21.88 -2.42 3.06
CA ALA A 187 -20.76 -2.00 3.91
C ALA A 187 -20.19 -3.12 4.78
N THR A 188 -21.00 -4.15 5.09
CA THR A 188 -20.63 -5.23 6.03
C THR A 188 -20.10 -6.48 5.30
N GLN A 189 -20.60 -6.77 4.09
CA GLN A 189 -20.20 -7.91 3.27
C GLN A 189 -18.77 -7.74 2.69
#